data_74a1c24baf9531db04f575e712e9a677
#
_entry.id   74a1c24baf9531db04f575e712e9a677
#
_cell.length_a   1.000
_cell.length_b   1.000
_cell.length_c   1.000
_cell.angle_alpha   90.00
_cell.angle_beta   90.00
_cell.angle_gamma   90.00
#
_symmetry.space_group_name_H-M   'P 1'
#
loop_
_entity.id
_entity.type
_entity.pdbx_description
1 polymer ?
#
loop_
_entity_poly.entity_id
_entity_poly.type
_entity_poly.pdbx_seq_one_letter_code
_entity_poly.pdbx_strand_id
1 'polypeptide(L)'
;MQEPVHVIGASGRSGRALCMALHQHGIAFVPLVRDLDRWRATGLPGQARRIKLTSTDGTLAAALRDARRIVSTAHARHVAAIVAAAPPEASLVCLGSTRIFTRWPDAHGRDVARGQQALLSSGRNGVMLHPTMIYGAQGENNIQRLLGLIRRLPVLPLPSGGRALVQPIFQGDVTRAIMAALAREWRGGHTLVIAGGQAVPYRALAALVARHAGLRPRPVVNVPAPLLMGLGRLMPPLPGLPRVTPAEIRRLGEDKAFDIAPMRAALGFTPLTPDEGLGKFLAALRAETQPART
;
A
#
# COMPACT_ATOMS: atom_id res chain seq x y z
N MET A 1 19.14 24.18 -5.72
CA MET A 1 18.27 23.13 -6.30
C MET A 1 18.13 21.99 -5.29
N GLN A 2 16.91 21.54 -5.02
CA GLN A 2 16.75 20.38 -4.14
C GLN A 2 17.31 19.12 -4.82
N GLU A 3 18.01 18.28 -4.06
CA GLU A 3 18.54 17.02 -4.54
C GLU A 3 17.40 16.07 -4.99
N PRO A 4 17.59 15.31 -6.08
CA PRO A 4 16.55 14.45 -6.61
C PRO A 4 16.20 13.31 -5.64
N VAL A 5 14.94 12.89 -5.64
CA VAL A 5 14.46 11.74 -4.86
C VAL A 5 14.65 10.46 -5.68
N HIS A 6 15.45 9.53 -5.19
CA HIS A 6 15.61 8.20 -5.81
C HIS A 6 14.47 7.28 -5.38
N VAL A 7 13.61 6.88 -6.34
CA VAL A 7 12.40 6.10 -6.06
C VAL A 7 12.58 4.64 -6.50
N ILE A 8 12.85 3.76 -5.56
CA ILE A 8 12.93 2.31 -5.78
C ILE A 8 11.52 1.72 -5.88
N GLY A 9 11.25 0.96 -6.95
CA GLY A 9 9.91 0.44 -7.22
C GLY A 9 8.98 1.45 -7.89
N ALA A 10 9.54 2.44 -8.60
CA ALA A 10 8.81 3.54 -9.24
C ALA A 10 7.67 3.08 -10.18
N SER A 11 7.80 1.94 -10.87
CA SER A 11 6.74 1.38 -11.73
C SER A 11 5.64 0.60 -10.97
N GLY A 12 5.78 0.45 -9.64
CA GLY A 12 4.75 -0.13 -8.77
C GLY A 12 3.61 0.86 -8.49
N ARG A 13 2.50 0.40 -7.87
CA ARG A 13 1.33 1.24 -7.58
C ARG A 13 1.68 2.48 -6.76
N SER A 14 2.26 2.30 -5.58
CA SER A 14 2.62 3.41 -4.71
C SER A 14 3.81 4.21 -5.24
N GLY A 15 4.77 3.54 -5.94
CA GLY A 15 5.89 4.23 -6.59
C GLY A 15 5.44 5.16 -7.71
N ARG A 16 4.51 4.70 -8.57
CA ARG A 16 3.94 5.51 -9.64
C ARG A 16 3.16 6.70 -9.07
N ALA A 17 2.32 6.47 -8.05
CA ALA A 17 1.58 7.56 -7.39
C ALA A 17 2.53 8.59 -6.77
N LEU A 18 3.62 8.15 -6.16
CA LEU A 18 4.66 9.03 -5.63
C LEU A 18 5.37 9.82 -6.75
N CYS A 19 5.83 9.15 -7.82
CA CYS A 19 6.51 9.82 -8.93
C CYS A 19 5.60 10.86 -9.60
N MET A 20 4.31 10.59 -9.74
CA MET A 20 3.33 11.54 -10.23
C MET A 20 3.22 12.76 -9.30
N ALA A 21 3.13 12.55 -8.00
CA ALA A 21 3.07 13.64 -7.03
C ALA A 21 4.36 14.47 -7.01
N LEU A 22 5.54 13.84 -7.06
CA LEU A 22 6.81 14.54 -7.15
C LEU A 22 6.87 15.43 -8.41
N HIS A 23 6.44 14.90 -9.55
CA HIS A 23 6.35 15.66 -10.79
C HIS A 23 5.42 16.86 -10.68
N GLN A 24 4.22 16.66 -10.14
CA GLN A 24 3.23 17.74 -9.94
C GLN A 24 3.73 18.85 -9.02
N HIS A 25 4.59 18.52 -8.06
CA HIS A 25 5.21 19.50 -7.14
C HIS A 25 6.55 20.05 -7.65
N GLY A 26 6.96 19.74 -8.88
CA GLY A 26 8.24 20.21 -9.44
C GLY A 26 9.47 19.62 -8.73
N ILE A 27 9.34 18.51 -8.01
CA ILE A 27 10.44 17.87 -7.30
C ILE A 27 11.12 16.86 -8.24
N ALA A 28 12.42 17.07 -8.48
CA ALA A 28 13.21 16.16 -9.30
C ALA A 28 13.28 14.75 -8.68
N PHE A 29 13.19 13.73 -9.51
CA PHE A 29 13.30 12.35 -9.05
C PHE A 29 13.99 11.44 -10.07
N VAL A 30 14.60 10.37 -9.59
CA VAL A 30 15.23 9.32 -10.37
C VAL A 30 14.46 8.02 -10.14
N PRO A 31 13.69 7.55 -11.12
CA PRO A 31 12.99 6.28 -10.99
C PRO A 31 13.95 5.09 -11.08
N LEU A 32 13.90 4.19 -10.09
CA LEU A 32 14.65 2.94 -10.08
C LEU A 32 13.67 1.78 -10.26
N VAL A 33 13.82 1.03 -11.35
CA VAL A 33 12.85 0.02 -11.77
C VAL A 33 13.52 -1.28 -12.18
N ARG A 34 12.81 -2.39 -12.11
CA ARG A 34 13.23 -3.67 -12.63
C ARG A 34 13.01 -3.77 -14.14
N ASP A 35 11.92 -3.19 -14.60
CA ASP A 35 11.41 -3.26 -15.97
C ASP A 35 11.23 -1.84 -16.51
N LEU A 36 12.07 -1.48 -17.52
CA LEU A 36 12.07 -0.17 -18.14
C LEU A 36 10.84 0.05 -19.04
N ASP A 37 10.34 -1.00 -19.71
CA ASP A 37 9.18 -0.85 -20.59
C ASP A 37 7.92 -0.59 -19.79
N ARG A 38 7.79 -1.26 -18.64
CA ARG A 38 6.72 -0.95 -17.69
C ARG A 38 6.81 0.48 -17.15
N TRP A 39 8.01 1.03 -16.98
CA TRP A 39 8.17 2.44 -16.61
C TRP A 39 7.73 3.36 -17.74
N ARG A 40 8.23 3.14 -18.96
CA ARG A 40 7.85 3.92 -20.15
C ARG A 40 6.35 3.96 -20.36
N ALA A 41 5.68 2.83 -20.18
CA ALA A 41 4.22 2.72 -20.26
C ALA A 41 3.44 3.56 -19.23
N THR A 42 4.11 4.11 -18.19
CA THR A 42 3.47 5.03 -17.25
C THR A 42 3.26 6.43 -17.82
N GLY A 43 4.00 6.82 -18.86
CA GLY A 43 4.01 8.17 -19.43
C GLY A 43 4.64 9.23 -18.50
N LEU A 44 5.18 8.85 -17.34
CA LEU A 44 5.80 9.79 -16.42
C LEU A 44 7.23 10.16 -16.88
N PRO A 45 7.66 11.42 -16.64
CA PRO A 45 8.99 11.87 -16.96
C PRO A 45 10.05 11.23 -16.06
N GLY A 46 11.31 11.34 -16.45
CA GLY A 46 12.47 10.88 -15.68
C GLY A 46 13.19 9.72 -16.34
N GLN A 47 14.51 9.84 -16.41
CA GLN A 47 15.38 8.80 -16.94
C GLN A 47 15.49 7.68 -15.90
N ALA A 48 14.80 6.55 -16.15
CA ALA A 48 14.81 5.43 -15.22
C ALA A 48 16.14 4.68 -15.26
N ARG A 49 16.63 4.30 -14.07
CA ARG A 49 17.77 3.38 -13.92
C ARG A 49 17.23 1.96 -13.68
N ARG A 50 17.75 1.01 -14.44
CA ARG A 50 17.41 -0.41 -14.25
C ARG A 50 18.17 -0.96 -13.06
N ILE A 51 17.47 -1.64 -12.13
CA ILE A 51 18.05 -2.26 -10.94
C ILE A 51 17.56 -3.68 -10.74
N LYS A 52 18.37 -4.50 -10.07
CA LYS A 52 18.01 -5.83 -9.56
C LYS A 52 18.21 -5.85 -8.05
N LEU A 53 17.12 -5.89 -7.29
CA LEU A 53 17.15 -5.85 -5.81
C LEU A 53 17.67 -7.15 -5.16
N THR A 54 17.74 -8.23 -5.92
CA THR A 54 18.20 -9.56 -5.44
C THR A 54 19.59 -9.92 -5.93
N SER A 55 20.21 -9.05 -6.71
CA SER A 55 21.54 -9.29 -7.27
C SER A 55 22.62 -8.69 -6.39
N THR A 56 23.74 -9.40 -6.30
CA THR A 56 24.99 -8.96 -5.63
C THR A 56 25.98 -8.34 -6.60
N ASP A 57 25.56 -8.07 -7.86
CA ASP A 57 26.40 -7.57 -8.95
C ASP A 57 26.77 -6.07 -8.87
N GLY A 58 26.46 -5.41 -7.76
CA GLY A 58 26.76 -3.99 -7.56
C GLY A 58 25.83 -3.01 -8.31
N THR A 59 24.89 -3.49 -9.13
CA THR A 59 24.00 -2.61 -9.92
C THR A 59 23.15 -1.69 -9.06
N LEU A 60 22.74 -2.14 -7.87
CA LEU A 60 21.96 -1.31 -6.94
C LEU A 60 22.83 -0.19 -6.35
N ALA A 61 24.04 -0.50 -5.90
CA ALA A 61 24.96 0.49 -5.36
C ALA A 61 25.36 1.54 -6.43
N ALA A 62 25.65 1.08 -7.64
CA ALA A 62 25.94 1.98 -8.77
C ALA A 62 24.75 2.90 -9.10
N ALA A 63 23.52 2.39 -9.03
CA ALA A 63 22.32 3.18 -9.28
C ALA A 63 21.99 4.18 -8.15
N LEU A 64 22.49 3.95 -6.93
CA LEU A 64 22.28 4.79 -5.76
C LEU A 64 23.48 5.68 -5.40
N ARG A 65 24.60 5.63 -6.13
CA ARG A 65 25.86 6.29 -5.76
C ARG A 65 25.76 7.80 -5.47
N ASP A 66 24.82 8.47 -6.13
CA ASP A 66 24.54 9.90 -6.04
C ASP A 66 23.26 10.20 -5.23
N ALA A 67 22.67 9.20 -4.57
CA ALA A 67 21.42 9.37 -3.85
C ALA A 67 21.64 9.97 -2.46
N ARG A 68 20.90 11.03 -2.15
CA ARG A 68 20.80 11.63 -0.81
C ARG A 68 19.44 11.38 -0.17
N ARG A 69 18.41 11.21 -0.99
CA ARG A 69 17.03 11.01 -0.57
C ARG A 69 16.50 9.77 -1.30
N ILE A 70 16.26 8.69 -0.57
CA ILE A 70 15.83 7.40 -1.14
C ILE A 70 14.45 7.04 -0.61
N VAL A 71 13.52 6.75 -1.51
CA VAL A 71 12.24 6.14 -1.18
C VAL A 71 12.18 4.73 -1.73
N SER A 72 11.89 3.75 -0.89
CA SER A 72 11.59 2.39 -1.33
C SER A 72 10.11 2.09 -1.19
N THR A 73 9.44 1.92 -2.31
CA THR A 73 8.08 1.36 -2.41
C THR A 73 8.09 -0.11 -2.81
N ALA A 74 9.29 -0.71 -2.90
CA ALA A 74 9.47 -2.13 -3.13
C ALA A 74 9.13 -2.94 -1.86
N HIS A 75 8.99 -4.26 -2.01
CA HIS A 75 8.71 -5.14 -0.89
C HIS A 75 9.80 -5.03 0.20
N ALA A 76 9.39 -4.97 1.47
CA ALA A 76 10.29 -4.72 2.63
C ALA A 76 11.43 -5.73 2.77
N ARG A 77 11.32 -6.95 2.21
CA ARG A 77 12.42 -7.94 2.17
C ARG A 77 13.71 -7.42 1.53
N HIS A 78 13.61 -6.36 0.72
CA HIS A 78 14.77 -5.76 0.03
C HIS A 78 15.44 -4.64 0.82
N VAL A 79 14.90 -4.25 1.98
CA VAL A 79 15.43 -3.11 2.76
C VAL A 79 16.86 -3.35 3.20
N ALA A 80 17.23 -4.56 3.60
CA ALA A 80 18.63 -4.88 3.96
C ALA A 80 19.59 -4.59 2.79
N ALA A 81 19.25 -5.01 1.57
CA ALA A 81 20.07 -4.74 0.39
C ALA A 81 20.12 -3.25 0.04
N ILE A 82 19.01 -2.53 0.22
CA ILE A 82 18.92 -1.09 -0.01
C ILE A 82 19.80 -0.33 0.99
N VAL A 83 19.73 -0.68 2.27
CA VAL A 83 20.55 -0.09 3.35
C VAL A 83 22.04 -0.30 3.08
N ALA A 84 22.42 -1.51 2.65
CA ALA A 84 23.82 -1.84 2.34
C ALA A 84 24.34 -1.08 1.10
N ALA A 85 23.49 -0.84 0.11
CA ALA A 85 23.87 -0.21 -1.16
C ALA A 85 23.77 1.33 -1.14
N ALA A 86 23.01 1.91 -0.21
CA ALA A 86 22.79 3.35 -0.13
C ALA A 86 24.02 4.08 0.41
N PRO A 87 24.36 5.30 -0.08
CA PRO A 87 25.41 6.14 0.50
C PRO A 87 25.17 6.38 2.01
N PRO A 88 26.23 6.45 2.83
CA PRO A 88 26.09 6.57 4.30
C PRO A 88 25.21 7.71 4.77
N GLU A 89 25.26 8.83 4.11
CA GLU A 89 24.54 10.08 4.41
C GLU A 89 23.12 10.14 3.84
N ALA A 90 22.72 9.16 3.02
CA ALA A 90 21.40 9.17 2.42
C ALA A 90 20.29 8.90 3.45
N SER A 91 19.22 9.70 3.39
CA SER A 91 18.00 9.48 4.15
C SER A 91 17.09 8.44 3.46
N LEU A 92 16.44 7.60 4.26
CA LEU A 92 15.65 6.48 3.78
C LEU A 92 14.18 6.59 4.21
N VAL A 93 13.25 6.52 3.26
CA VAL A 93 11.83 6.31 3.53
C VAL A 93 11.42 4.98 2.89
N CYS A 94 11.06 3.99 3.70
CA CYS A 94 10.72 2.66 3.22
C CYS A 94 9.25 2.34 3.48
N LEU A 95 8.56 1.71 2.53
CA LEU A 95 7.25 1.14 2.79
C LEU A 95 7.37 -0.27 3.36
N GLY A 96 6.76 -0.46 4.52
CA GLY A 96 6.52 -1.75 5.15
C GLY A 96 5.07 -2.20 4.98
N SER A 97 4.50 -2.76 6.04
CA SER A 97 3.08 -3.15 6.10
C SER A 97 2.67 -3.41 7.55
N THR A 98 1.45 -3.02 7.94
CA THR A 98 0.87 -3.44 9.23
C THR A 98 0.65 -4.95 9.35
N ARG A 99 0.97 -5.72 8.32
CA ARG A 99 0.98 -7.18 8.37
C ARG A 99 2.01 -7.75 9.36
N ILE A 100 2.99 -6.96 9.77
CA ILE A 100 3.92 -7.29 10.85
C ILE A 100 3.20 -7.53 12.20
N PHE A 101 2.03 -6.91 12.42
CA PHE A 101 1.26 -6.99 13.66
C PHE A 101 0.16 -8.08 13.63
N THR A 102 0.07 -8.90 12.56
CA THR A 102 -0.95 -9.96 12.47
C THR A 102 -0.73 -11.04 13.51
N ARG A 103 -1.82 -11.55 14.08
CA ARG A 103 -1.81 -12.76 14.93
C ARG A 103 -1.48 -14.04 14.15
N TRP A 104 -1.53 -13.98 12.82
CA TRP A 104 -1.28 -15.10 11.91
C TRP A 104 -0.06 -14.80 11.03
N PRO A 105 1.17 -14.94 11.59
CA PRO A 105 2.41 -14.63 10.87
C PRO A 105 2.53 -15.47 9.59
N ASP A 106 2.78 -14.77 8.50
CA ASP A 106 3.07 -15.40 7.21
C ASP A 106 4.44 -14.93 6.66
N ALA A 107 4.83 -15.44 5.51
CA ALA A 107 6.09 -15.07 4.88
C ALA A 107 6.21 -13.56 4.65
N HIS A 108 5.10 -12.92 4.24
CA HIS A 108 5.10 -11.47 4.01
C HIS A 108 5.32 -10.68 5.32
N GLY A 109 4.61 -11.03 6.40
CA GLY A 109 4.82 -10.37 7.71
C GLY A 109 6.24 -10.56 8.25
N ARG A 110 6.80 -11.79 8.11
CA ARG A 110 8.20 -12.05 8.48
C ARG A 110 9.19 -11.25 7.63
N ASP A 111 8.94 -11.09 6.34
CA ASP A 111 9.78 -10.27 5.46
C ASP A 111 9.74 -8.80 5.86
N VAL A 112 8.56 -8.28 6.24
CA VAL A 112 8.43 -6.89 6.74
C VAL A 112 9.21 -6.73 8.05
N ALA A 113 9.11 -7.69 8.97
CA ALA A 113 9.86 -7.66 10.24
C ALA A 113 11.36 -7.64 10.02
N ARG A 114 11.87 -8.49 9.10
CA ARG A 114 13.30 -8.50 8.74
C ARG A 114 13.75 -7.18 8.11
N GLY A 115 12.94 -6.61 7.21
CA GLY A 115 13.24 -5.32 6.61
C GLY A 115 13.24 -4.18 7.63
N GLN A 116 12.30 -4.17 8.57
CA GLN A 116 12.27 -3.22 9.67
C GLN A 116 13.52 -3.34 10.54
N GLN A 117 13.87 -4.55 10.96
CA GLN A 117 15.06 -4.77 11.76
C GLN A 117 16.32 -4.29 11.04
N ALA A 118 16.44 -4.56 9.73
CA ALA A 118 17.58 -4.12 8.94
C ALA A 118 17.72 -2.58 8.91
N LEU A 119 16.62 -1.82 8.86
CA LEU A 119 16.67 -0.36 8.94
C LEU A 119 17.05 0.10 10.36
N LEU A 120 16.38 -0.45 11.39
CA LEU A 120 16.58 -0.01 12.77
C LEU A 120 18.01 -0.29 13.28
N SER A 121 18.59 -1.44 12.91
CA SER A 121 19.96 -1.82 13.35
C SER A 121 21.08 -1.24 12.51
N SER A 122 20.75 -0.53 11.42
CA SER A 122 21.74 -0.04 10.46
C SER A 122 22.47 1.25 10.89
N GLY A 123 21.96 1.95 11.89
CA GLY A 123 22.42 3.31 12.23
C GLY A 123 22.08 4.39 11.20
N ARG A 124 21.31 4.05 10.15
CA ARG A 124 20.94 4.97 9.07
C ARG A 124 19.79 5.87 9.47
N ASN A 125 19.78 7.07 8.93
CA ASN A 125 18.68 8.02 9.11
C ASN A 125 17.52 7.64 8.21
N GLY A 126 16.34 7.45 8.78
CA GLY A 126 15.17 7.15 7.99
C GLY A 126 13.99 6.58 8.75
N VAL A 127 12.92 6.29 8.02
CA VAL A 127 11.69 5.75 8.58
C VAL A 127 11.12 4.64 7.71
N MET A 128 10.61 3.59 8.35
CA MET A 128 9.74 2.61 7.71
C MET A 128 8.28 2.94 8.04
N LEU A 129 7.51 3.28 7.00
CA LEU A 129 6.09 3.52 7.09
C LEU A 129 5.33 2.20 6.90
N HIS A 130 4.51 1.82 7.87
CA HIS A 130 3.68 0.62 7.81
C HIS A 130 2.24 0.96 7.43
N PRO A 131 1.90 0.98 6.14
CA PRO A 131 0.52 1.22 5.73
C PRO A 131 -0.40 0.09 6.15
N THR A 132 -1.65 0.45 6.49
CA THR A 132 -2.77 -0.48 6.54
C THR A 132 -3.20 -0.90 5.14
N MET A 133 -4.38 -1.47 4.96
CA MET A 133 -4.89 -1.86 3.65
C MET A 133 -4.96 -0.64 2.72
N ILE A 134 -4.04 -0.54 1.76
CA ILE A 134 -4.02 0.54 0.78
C ILE A 134 -5.10 0.30 -0.27
N TYR A 135 -5.85 1.35 -0.63
CA TYR A 135 -6.81 1.35 -1.72
C TYR A 135 -6.76 2.64 -2.54
N GLY A 136 -7.40 2.65 -3.70
CA GLY A 136 -7.48 3.83 -4.55
C GLY A 136 -6.29 4.03 -5.49
N ALA A 137 -5.37 3.07 -5.57
CA ALA A 137 -4.34 3.06 -6.59
C ALA A 137 -4.87 2.48 -7.91
N GLN A 138 -4.34 2.93 -9.03
CA GLN A 138 -4.61 2.32 -10.33
C GLN A 138 -4.18 0.84 -10.32
N GLY A 139 -5.08 -0.07 -10.72
CA GLY A 139 -4.87 -1.53 -10.60
C GLY A 139 -4.93 -2.05 -9.15
N GLU A 140 -5.57 -1.32 -8.23
CA GLU A 140 -5.85 -1.76 -6.86
C GLU A 140 -6.75 -2.99 -6.87
N ASN A 141 -6.62 -3.87 -5.89
CA ASN A 141 -7.32 -5.15 -5.88
C ASN A 141 -8.32 -5.30 -4.73
N ASN A 142 -8.08 -4.65 -3.57
CA ASN A 142 -8.87 -4.94 -2.37
C ASN A 142 -10.32 -4.46 -2.49
N ILE A 143 -10.51 -3.19 -2.81
CA ILE A 143 -11.85 -2.61 -2.96
C ILE A 143 -12.51 -3.08 -4.26
N GLN A 144 -11.76 -3.21 -5.35
CA GLN A 144 -12.30 -3.74 -6.61
C GLN A 144 -12.74 -5.20 -6.48
N ARG A 145 -12.01 -6.04 -5.74
CA ARG A 145 -12.42 -7.42 -5.41
C ARG A 145 -13.69 -7.44 -4.58
N LEU A 146 -13.77 -6.60 -3.54
CA LEU A 146 -14.98 -6.47 -2.71
C LEU A 146 -16.16 -5.99 -3.55
N LEU A 147 -15.99 -5.02 -4.42
CA LEU A 147 -17.01 -4.55 -5.36
C LEU A 147 -17.46 -5.66 -6.30
N GLY A 148 -16.53 -6.48 -6.79
CA GLY A 148 -16.83 -7.66 -7.60
C GLY A 148 -17.71 -8.68 -6.86
N LEU A 149 -17.48 -8.90 -5.57
CA LEU A 149 -18.32 -9.75 -4.71
C LEU A 149 -19.70 -9.14 -4.50
N ILE A 150 -19.78 -7.84 -4.19
CA ILE A 150 -21.06 -7.11 -3.98
C ILE A 150 -21.93 -7.15 -5.22
N ARG A 151 -21.37 -7.06 -6.41
CA ARG A 151 -22.11 -7.12 -7.68
C ARG A 151 -22.71 -8.48 -7.97
N ARG A 152 -22.03 -9.57 -7.58
CA ARG A 152 -22.39 -10.94 -7.97
C ARG A 152 -23.13 -11.72 -6.92
N LEU A 153 -22.91 -11.42 -5.65
CA LEU A 153 -23.50 -12.17 -4.55
C LEU A 153 -24.75 -11.47 -4.02
N PRO A 154 -25.86 -12.17 -3.79
CA PRO A 154 -27.04 -11.61 -3.15
C PRO A 154 -26.81 -11.30 -1.68
N VAL A 155 -25.92 -12.04 -1.02
CA VAL A 155 -25.49 -11.86 0.37
C VAL A 155 -23.97 -11.94 0.47
N LEU A 156 -23.39 -11.31 1.50
CA LEU A 156 -21.94 -11.38 1.74
C LEU A 156 -21.68 -12.32 2.93
N PRO A 157 -21.12 -13.50 2.70
CA PRO A 157 -20.71 -14.41 3.77
C PRO A 157 -19.41 -13.87 4.40
N LEU A 158 -19.47 -13.45 5.65
CA LEU A 158 -18.32 -12.90 6.36
C LEU A 158 -18.14 -13.62 7.73
N PRO A 159 -16.88 -13.89 8.11
CA PRO A 159 -16.62 -14.43 9.45
C PRO A 159 -17.02 -13.40 10.49
N SER A 160 -17.58 -13.87 11.59
CA SER A 160 -18.10 -13.04 12.71
C SER A 160 -19.06 -11.93 12.26
N GLY A 161 -19.81 -12.16 11.14
CA GLY A 161 -20.72 -11.16 10.57
C GLY A 161 -20.03 -9.85 10.16
N GLY A 162 -18.75 -9.91 9.84
CA GLY A 162 -17.96 -8.74 9.42
C GLY A 162 -17.79 -7.67 10.49
N ARG A 163 -17.78 -8.04 11.77
CA ARG A 163 -17.61 -7.10 12.89
C ARG A 163 -16.18 -6.65 13.12
N ALA A 164 -15.21 -7.45 12.65
CA ALA A 164 -13.79 -7.12 12.79
C ALA A 164 -13.49 -5.76 12.15
N LEU A 165 -12.70 -4.96 12.86
CA LEU A 165 -12.34 -3.60 12.45
C LEU A 165 -11.29 -3.62 11.35
N VAL A 166 -11.46 -2.74 10.37
CA VAL A 166 -10.48 -2.44 9.33
C VAL A 166 -10.30 -0.94 9.23
N GLN A 167 -9.10 -0.51 8.91
CA GLN A 167 -8.75 0.91 8.80
C GLN A 167 -8.01 1.14 7.49
N PRO A 168 -8.72 1.09 6.34
CA PRO A 168 -8.09 1.23 5.03
C PRO A 168 -7.54 2.64 4.84
N ILE A 169 -6.35 2.74 4.23
CA ILE A 169 -5.71 4.02 3.89
C ILE A 169 -5.81 4.28 2.40
N PHE A 170 -6.22 5.51 2.04
CA PHE A 170 -6.26 5.95 0.65
C PHE A 170 -4.84 6.10 0.07
N GLN A 171 -4.63 5.71 -1.20
CA GLN A 171 -3.31 5.80 -1.84
C GLN A 171 -2.77 7.25 -1.86
N GLY A 172 -3.64 8.24 -2.03
CA GLY A 172 -3.25 9.64 -1.93
C GLY A 172 -2.65 10.00 -0.57
N ASP A 173 -3.20 9.45 0.53
CA ASP A 173 -2.66 9.68 1.88
C ASP A 173 -1.36 8.92 2.13
N VAL A 174 -1.18 7.73 1.52
CA VAL A 174 0.14 7.06 1.52
C VAL A 174 1.18 7.92 0.81
N THR A 175 0.83 8.51 -0.32
CA THR A 175 1.71 9.43 -1.04
C THR A 175 2.03 10.67 -0.22
N ARG A 176 1.03 11.29 0.41
CA ARG A 176 1.23 12.42 1.35
C ARG A 176 2.13 12.05 2.52
N ALA A 177 1.94 10.85 3.10
CA ALA A 177 2.78 10.35 4.19
C ALA A 177 4.24 10.20 3.76
N ILE A 178 4.51 9.66 2.56
CA ILE A 178 5.87 9.55 2.02
C ILE A 178 6.47 10.94 1.79
N MET A 179 5.71 11.87 1.20
CA MET A 179 6.16 13.24 0.95
C MET A 179 6.48 13.97 2.25
N ALA A 180 5.62 13.86 3.26
CA ALA A 180 5.85 14.44 4.58
C ALA A 180 7.07 13.81 5.29
N ALA A 181 7.24 12.49 5.17
CA ALA A 181 8.40 11.80 5.71
C ALA A 181 9.72 12.22 5.03
N LEU A 182 9.70 12.51 3.72
CA LEU A 182 10.84 13.05 2.96
C LEU A 182 11.19 14.48 3.36
N ALA A 183 10.22 15.26 3.80
CA ALA A 183 10.43 16.65 4.23
C ALA A 183 10.94 16.74 5.68
N ARG A 184 10.88 15.63 6.43
CA ARG A 184 11.30 15.57 7.84
C ARG A 184 12.72 15.03 7.96
N GLU A 185 13.50 15.60 8.87
CA GLU A 185 14.76 15.03 9.31
C GLU A 185 14.52 13.88 10.31
N TRP A 186 15.08 12.71 10.00
CA TRP A 186 15.05 11.53 10.87
C TRP A 186 16.47 11.28 11.38
N ARG A 187 16.63 11.19 12.69
CA ARG A 187 17.92 10.83 13.32
C ARG A 187 17.87 9.38 13.78
N GLY A 188 18.61 8.50 13.10
CA GLY A 188 18.52 7.06 13.26
C GLY A 188 17.32 6.44 12.55
N GLY A 189 17.11 5.13 12.77
CA GLY A 189 16.02 4.38 12.19
C GLY A 189 14.72 4.50 12.98
N HIS A 190 13.61 4.77 12.32
CA HIS A 190 12.28 4.91 12.90
C HIS A 190 11.26 4.00 12.22
N THR A 191 10.15 3.76 12.89
CA THR A 191 8.98 3.08 12.33
C THR A 191 7.72 3.87 12.65
N LEU A 192 6.76 3.85 11.72
CA LEU A 192 5.52 4.58 11.89
C LEU A 192 4.38 3.84 11.18
N VAL A 193 3.30 3.55 11.91
CA VAL A 193 2.07 3.07 11.28
C VAL A 193 1.37 4.23 10.59
N ILE A 194 0.97 4.02 9.33
CA ILE A 194 0.13 4.95 8.59
C ILE A 194 -1.18 4.26 8.23
N ALA A 195 -2.28 4.85 8.69
CA ALA A 195 -3.61 4.27 8.55
C ALA A 195 -4.62 5.33 8.10
N GLY A 196 -5.79 4.90 7.63
CA GLY A 196 -6.88 5.81 7.30
C GLY A 196 -7.45 6.53 8.52
N GLY A 197 -8.19 7.59 8.32
CA GLY A 197 -8.68 8.48 9.38
C GLY A 197 -9.63 7.82 10.39
N GLN A 198 -10.20 6.67 10.04
CA GLN A 198 -11.16 5.97 10.90
C GLN A 198 -11.09 4.45 10.68
N ALA A 199 -11.14 3.69 11.78
CA ALA A 199 -11.40 2.26 11.76
C ALA A 199 -12.93 2.02 11.70
N VAL A 200 -13.36 1.09 10.86
CA VAL A 200 -14.77 0.72 10.69
C VAL A 200 -14.92 -0.80 10.66
N PRO A 201 -16.06 -1.37 11.09
CA PRO A 201 -16.34 -2.80 10.87
C PRO A 201 -16.29 -3.14 9.38
N TYR A 202 -15.77 -4.33 9.02
CA TYR A 202 -15.66 -4.75 7.61
C TYR A 202 -17.02 -4.71 6.89
N ARG A 203 -18.12 -5.06 7.58
CA ARG A 203 -19.49 -4.92 7.04
C ARG A 203 -19.85 -3.49 6.69
N ALA A 204 -19.41 -2.51 7.50
CA ALA A 204 -19.64 -1.09 7.24
C ALA A 204 -18.81 -0.62 6.03
N LEU A 205 -17.55 -1.07 5.92
CA LEU A 205 -16.73 -0.84 4.72
C LEU A 205 -17.42 -1.39 3.46
N ALA A 206 -17.97 -2.61 3.52
CA ALA A 206 -18.70 -3.20 2.38
C ALA A 206 -19.93 -2.38 1.99
N ALA A 207 -20.68 -1.87 2.97
CA ALA A 207 -21.82 -0.99 2.73
C ALA A 207 -21.39 0.36 2.12
N LEU A 208 -20.28 0.95 2.57
CA LEU A 208 -19.71 2.17 1.99
C LEU A 208 -19.33 1.96 0.52
N VAL A 209 -18.62 0.86 0.23
CA VAL A 209 -18.24 0.50 -1.15
C VAL A 209 -19.46 0.34 -2.05
N ALA A 210 -20.52 -0.32 -1.57
CA ALA A 210 -21.76 -0.48 -2.33
C ALA A 210 -22.39 0.90 -2.63
N ARG A 211 -22.57 1.74 -1.62
CA ARG A 211 -23.17 3.08 -1.77
C ARG A 211 -22.41 3.94 -2.77
N HIS A 212 -21.10 4.07 -2.60
CA HIS A 212 -20.28 4.87 -3.53
C HIS A 212 -20.21 4.28 -4.94
N ALA A 213 -20.47 2.98 -5.11
CA ALA A 213 -20.60 2.34 -6.43
C ALA A 213 -22.01 2.48 -7.04
N GLY A 214 -22.95 3.12 -6.35
CA GLY A 214 -24.36 3.23 -6.79
C GLY A 214 -25.13 1.92 -6.65
N LEU A 215 -24.69 1.00 -5.79
CA LEU A 215 -25.32 -0.30 -5.54
C LEU A 215 -26.01 -0.31 -4.19
N ARG A 216 -27.03 -1.17 -4.07
CA ARG A 216 -27.65 -1.45 -2.78
C ARG A 216 -26.68 -2.26 -1.91
N PRO A 217 -26.46 -1.89 -0.62
CA PRO A 217 -25.69 -2.71 0.30
C PRO A 217 -26.26 -4.13 0.40
N ARG A 218 -25.40 -5.13 0.40
CA ARG A 218 -25.82 -6.53 0.51
C ARG A 218 -25.96 -6.93 1.97
N PRO A 219 -26.98 -7.76 2.33
CA PRO A 219 -27.06 -8.36 3.64
C PRO A 219 -25.79 -9.17 3.95
N VAL A 220 -25.30 -9.06 5.19
CA VAL A 220 -24.15 -9.82 5.65
C VAL A 220 -24.64 -11.04 6.44
N VAL A 221 -24.20 -12.21 6.01
CA VAL A 221 -24.46 -13.48 6.71
C VAL A 221 -23.22 -13.89 7.49
N ASN A 222 -23.42 -14.18 8.77
CA ASN A 222 -22.33 -14.70 9.62
C ASN A 222 -22.07 -16.16 9.30
N VAL A 223 -20.88 -16.43 8.77
CA VAL A 223 -20.43 -17.80 8.47
C VAL A 223 -19.13 -18.07 9.23
N PRO A 224 -19.06 -19.15 10.03
CA PRO A 224 -17.83 -19.51 10.72
C PRO A 224 -16.63 -19.61 9.78
N ALA A 225 -15.48 -19.05 10.20
CA ALA A 225 -14.29 -19.04 9.36
C ALA A 225 -13.83 -20.43 8.86
N PRO A 226 -13.87 -21.51 9.68
CA PRO A 226 -13.54 -22.86 9.18
C PRO A 226 -14.44 -23.33 8.03
N LEU A 227 -15.74 -23.02 8.10
CA LEU A 227 -16.69 -23.37 7.04
C LEU A 227 -16.39 -22.61 5.75
N LEU A 228 -16.13 -21.30 5.84
CA LEU A 228 -15.71 -20.49 4.67
C LEU A 228 -14.41 -20.99 4.05
N MET A 229 -13.45 -21.40 4.89
CA MET A 229 -12.17 -21.96 4.42
C MET A 229 -12.36 -23.32 3.73
N GLY A 230 -13.26 -24.17 4.24
CA GLY A 230 -13.63 -25.44 3.65
C GLY A 230 -14.30 -25.25 2.30
N LEU A 231 -15.32 -24.41 2.23
CA LEU A 231 -16.00 -24.06 0.96
C LEU A 231 -15.05 -23.50 -0.07
N GLY A 232 -14.14 -22.59 0.32
CA GLY A 232 -13.15 -22.00 -0.58
C GLY A 232 -12.12 -22.98 -1.14
N ARG A 233 -11.95 -24.17 -0.50
CA ARG A 233 -11.10 -25.26 -0.99
C ARG A 233 -11.84 -26.21 -1.92
N LEU A 234 -13.12 -26.45 -1.67
CA LEU A 234 -13.94 -27.41 -2.39
C LEU A 234 -14.59 -26.82 -3.64
N MET A 235 -14.86 -25.52 -3.64
CA MET A 235 -15.47 -24.86 -4.80
C MET A 235 -14.41 -24.56 -5.85
N PRO A 236 -14.67 -24.97 -7.13
CA PRO A 236 -13.83 -24.51 -8.23
C PRO A 236 -13.88 -22.99 -8.31
N PRO A 237 -12.85 -22.36 -8.90
CA PRO A 237 -12.87 -20.91 -9.10
C PRO A 237 -14.06 -20.54 -9.99
N LEU A 238 -15.04 -19.91 -9.39
CA LEU A 238 -16.20 -19.42 -10.13
C LEU A 238 -15.73 -18.31 -11.10
N PRO A 239 -16.09 -18.38 -12.39
CA PRO A 239 -15.72 -17.36 -13.37
C PRO A 239 -16.08 -15.96 -12.88
N GLY A 240 -15.09 -15.06 -12.85
CA GLY A 240 -15.28 -13.67 -12.45
C GLY A 240 -15.41 -13.40 -10.96
N LEU A 241 -15.39 -14.41 -10.08
CA LEU A 241 -15.23 -14.19 -8.63
C LEU A 241 -13.76 -14.21 -8.23
N PRO A 242 -13.31 -13.25 -7.40
CA PRO A 242 -11.95 -13.25 -6.91
C PRO A 242 -11.71 -14.45 -6.00
N ARG A 243 -10.60 -15.16 -6.18
CA ARG A 243 -10.19 -16.19 -5.25
C ARG A 243 -9.91 -15.59 -3.88
N VAL A 244 -10.56 -16.11 -2.85
CA VAL A 244 -10.29 -15.76 -1.46
C VAL A 244 -9.55 -16.94 -0.81
N THR A 245 -8.34 -16.67 -0.33
CA THR A 245 -7.51 -17.70 0.29
C THR A 245 -7.90 -17.94 1.76
N PRO A 246 -7.66 -19.15 2.32
CA PRO A 246 -7.88 -19.40 3.74
C PRO A 246 -7.17 -18.41 4.67
N ALA A 247 -5.97 -17.98 4.29
CA ALA A 247 -5.23 -16.97 5.04
C ALA A 247 -5.90 -15.58 5.01
N GLU A 248 -6.53 -15.21 3.90
CA GLU A 248 -7.34 -13.98 3.83
C GLU A 248 -8.59 -14.08 4.71
N ILE A 249 -9.29 -15.23 4.71
CA ILE A 249 -10.48 -15.45 5.55
C ILE A 249 -10.11 -15.34 7.04
N ARG A 250 -9.02 -15.94 7.49
CA ARG A 250 -8.53 -15.78 8.88
C ARG A 250 -8.30 -14.32 9.24
N ARG A 251 -7.67 -13.56 8.36
CA ARG A 251 -7.38 -12.14 8.57
C ARG A 251 -8.61 -11.23 8.52
N LEU A 252 -9.71 -11.66 7.91
CA LEU A 252 -10.97 -10.93 7.97
C LEU A 252 -11.63 -10.96 9.35
N GLY A 253 -11.25 -11.92 10.21
CA GLY A 253 -11.70 -11.99 11.60
C GLY A 253 -10.78 -11.26 12.59
N GLU A 254 -9.74 -10.59 12.13
CA GLU A 254 -8.75 -9.90 12.96
C GLU A 254 -8.98 -8.38 12.93
N ASP A 255 -9.08 -7.77 14.11
CA ASP A 255 -9.16 -6.32 14.24
C ASP A 255 -7.86 -5.67 13.77
N LYS A 256 -8.00 -4.65 12.92
CA LYS A 256 -6.91 -3.84 12.35
C LYS A 256 -7.23 -2.37 12.52
N ALA A 257 -7.37 -1.98 13.78
CA ALA A 257 -7.51 -0.60 14.22
C ALA A 257 -6.19 -0.16 14.86
N PHE A 258 -5.69 0.98 14.43
CA PHE A 258 -4.41 1.53 14.89
C PHE A 258 -4.61 2.97 15.35
N ASP A 259 -3.89 3.36 16.40
CA ASP A 259 -3.80 4.76 16.77
C ASP A 259 -3.03 5.54 15.71
N ILE A 260 -3.63 6.62 15.21
CA ILE A 260 -3.02 7.50 14.21
C ILE A 260 -2.47 8.80 14.82
N ALA A 261 -2.53 8.98 16.13
CA ALA A 261 -1.97 10.17 16.79
C ALA A 261 -0.46 10.30 16.53
N PRO A 262 0.36 9.23 16.63
CA PRO A 262 1.77 9.30 16.27
C PRO A 262 2.01 9.70 14.79
N MET A 263 1.20 9.17 13.86
CA MET A 263 1.26 9.53 12.45
C MET A 263 0.95 11.01 12.24
N ARG A 264 -0.12 11.50 12.85
CA ARG A 264 -0.53 12.91 12.73
C ARG A 264 0.52 13.86 13.30
N ALA A 265 1.06 13.53 14.46
CA ALA A 265 2.12 14.31 15.10
C ALA A 265 3.42 14.33 14.27
N ALA A 266 3.81 13.17 13.71
CA ALA A 266 5.03 13.05 12.95
C ALA A 266 4.92 13.65 11.54
N LEU A 267 3.79 13.50 10.86
CA LEU A 267 3.63 13.85 9.44
C LEU A 267 2.78 15.10 9.19
N GLY A 268 2.17 15.69 10.22
CA GLY A 268 1.50 16.99 10.16
C GLY A 268 0.18 17.00 9.35
N PHE A 269 -0.47 15.84 9.13
CA PHE A 269 -1.75 15.80 8.44
C PHE A 269 -2.70 14.74 9.00
N THR A 270 -4.00 14.92 8.73
CA THR A 270 -5.04 13.94 9.02
C THR A 270 -5.39 13.19 7.72
N PRO A 271 -5.32 11.85 7.72
CA PRO A 271 -5.73 11.04 6.57
C PRO A 271 -7.24 11.05 6.38
N LEU A 272 -7.71 10.79 5.17
CA LEU A 272 -9.12 10.70 4.83
C LEU A 272 -9.79 9.53 5.58
N THR A 273 -11.04 9.72 5.93
CA THR A 273 -11.92 8.63 6.37
C THR A 273 -12.19 7.66 5.22
N PRO A 274 -12.61 6.41 5.48
CA PRO A 274 -13.01 5.48 4.43
C PRO A 274 -14.11 6.03 3.51
N ASP A 275 -15.04 6.79 4.05
CA ASP A 275 -16.15 7.39 3.28
C ASP A 275 -15.63 8.44 2.28
N GLU A 276 -14.83 9.40 2.75
CA GLU A 276 -14.23 10.43 1.90
C GLU A 276 -13.31 9.85 0.82
N GLY A 277 -12.45 8.90 1.21
CA GLY A 277 -11.48 8.30 0.29
C GLY A 277 -12.14 7.41 -0.77
N LEU A 278 -13.18 6.64 -0.39
CA LEU A 278 -13.97 5.84 -1.34
C LEU A 278 -14.74 6.72 -2.31
N GLY A 279 -15.31 7.84 -1.83
CA GLY A 279 -15.97 8.82 -2.69
C GLY A 279 -15.04 9.31 -3.80
N LYS A 280 -13.82 9.76 -3.44
CA LYS A 280 -12.80 10.19 -4.41
C LYS A 280 -12.39 9.07 -5.39
N PHE A 281 -12.13 7.87 -4.87
CA PHE A 281 -11.67 6.74 -5.68
C PHE A 281 -12.71 6.27 -6.69
N LEU A 282 -13.95 6.05 -6.24
CA LEU A 282 -15.01 5.51 -7.11
C LEU A 282 -15.55 6.57 -8.09
N ALA A 283 -15.46 7.86 -7.75
CA ALA A 283 -15.72 8.93 -8.71
C ALA A 283 -14.68 8.94 -9.84
N ALA A 284 -13.39 8.82 -9.52
CA ALA A 284 -12.33 8.73 -10.52
C ALA A 284 -12.50 7.50 -11.44
N LEU A 285 -12.81 6.33 -10.88
CA LEU A 285 -13.08 5.12 -11.67
C LEU A 285 -14.26 5.28 -12.64
N ARG A 286 -15.31 6.02 -12.25
CA ARG A 286 -16.45 6.29 -13.15
C ARG A 286 -16.04 7.22 -14.28
N ALA A 287 -15.26 8.25 -14.00
CA ALA A 287 -14.77 9.19 -15.01
C ALA A 287 -13.88 8.48 -16.06
N GLU A 288 -13.05 7.52 -15.65
CA GLU A 288 -12.22 6.72 -16.55
C GLU A 288 -13.05 5.74 -17.42
N THR A 289 -14.23 5.31 -16.94
CA THR A 289 -15.09 4.33 -17.66
C THR A 289 -16.16 4.97 -18.52
N GLN A 290 -16.41 6.27 -18.40
CA GLN A 290 -17.28 6.99 -19.32
C GLN A 290 -16.43 7.50 -20.50
N PRO A 291 -16.66 7.01 -21.75
CA PRO A 291 -16.02 7.61 -22.92
C PRO A 291 -16.45 9.08 -22.98
N ALA A 292 -15.50 9.96 -23.33
CA ALA A 292 -15.80 11.36 -23.58
C ALA A 292 -17.02 11.43 -24.53
N ARG A 293 -18.10 12.02 -24.05
CA ARG A 293 -19.22 12.38 -24.94
C ARG A 293 -18.69 13.53 -25.80
N THR A 294 -18.21 13.17 -26.98
CA THR A 294 -18.00 14.11 -28.11
C THR A 294 -19.31 14.55 -28.67
#